data_503c31e25315b3f99cf6155db1981424
#
_entry.id   503c31e25315b3f99cf6155db1981424
#
_cell.length_a   1.000
_cell.length_b   1.000
_cell.length_c   1.000
_cell.angle_alpha   90.00
_cell.angle_beta   90.00
_cell.angle_gamma   90.00
#
_symmetry.space_group_name_H-M   'P 1'
#
loop_
_entity.id
_entity.type
_entity.pdbx_description
1 polymer ?
#
loop_
_entity_poly.entity_id
_entity_poly.type
_entity_poly.pdbx_seq_one_letter_code
_entity_poly.pdbx_strand_id
1 'polypeptide(L)'
;SCSVARGPRVEASRWIHPSVLVAGDTGQVDIQLRHSGRIGSIPFVLEDPVVRTMTDDHVARLPVAALRPGTTSSSGYRVPTTTRGIIALGPLRMVVGDALGIARSVSSLVGTDEIIVAPRTLAIDMPELGRGVLGQALRECSRRLGPGDFHGLREYAPGDEPRSIHWRASARSDDLMVKEYTIEGLHQCTVVFDASPGAHASTVNFEHGVTAAASLVHGAMRAGLTTRFVTAGGIDLRGPDVVANTLRVLARIEPSEASLASFDGDMVDGLV
;
A
#
# COMPACT_ATOMS: atom_id res chain seq x y z
N SER A 1 56.40 3.19 -6.92
CA SER A 1 55.58 2.12 -6.35
C SER A 1 54.42 2.71 -5.59
N CYS A 2 53.25 2.84 -6.22
CA CYS A 2 52.02 3.23 -5.53
C CYS A 2 51.53 2.05 -4.68
N SER A 3 51.65 2.15 -3.36
CA SER A 3 50.96 1.27 -2.44
C SER A 3 49.46 1.60 -2.47
N VAL A 4 48.68 0.84 -3.17
CA VAL A 4 47.20 0.85 -3.04
C VAL A 4 46.89 0.25 -1.67
N ALA A 5 46.55 1.10 -0.71
CA ALA A 5 46.05 0.66 0.58
C ALA A 5 44.70 -0.06 0.33
N ARG A 6 44.68 -1.37 0.47
CA ARG A 6 43.45 -2.16 0.49
C ARG A 6 42.64 -1.67 1.69
N GLY A 7 41.46 -1.09 1.43
CA GLY A 7 40.54 -0.68 2.48
C GLY A 7 40.23 -1.81 3.45
N PRO A 8 39.83 -1.49 4.68
CA PRO A 8 39.48 -2.51 5.67
C PRO A 8 38.34 -3.39 5.13
N ARG A 9 38.43 -4.70 5.37
CA ARG A 9 37.38 -5.66 5.01
C ARG A 9 36.23 -5.52 6.02
N VAL A 10 35.35 -4.59 5.75
CA VAL A 10 34.13 -4.37 6.51
C VAL A 10 32.96 -4.84 5.64
N GLU A 11 32.19 -5.75 6.18
CA GLU A 11 30.92 -6.21 5.61
C GLU A 11 29.80 -5.44 6.32
N ALA A 12 28.78 -5.04 5.58
CA ALA A 12 27.63 -4.35 6.11
C ALA A 12 26.34 -5.04 5.70
N SER A 13 25.37 -5.03 6.59
CA SER A 13 23.98 -5.41 6.33
C SER A 13 23.07 -4.29 6.79
N ARG A 14 22.01 -4.03 6.04
CA ARG A 14 21.04 -2.98 6.33
C ARG A 14 19.65 -3.58 6.49
N TRP A 15 18.92 -3.17 7.51
CA TRP A 15 17.54 -3.53 7.76
C TRP A 15 16.71 -2.28 7.98
N ILE A 16 15.43 -2.40 7.62
CA ILE A 16 14.47 -1.31 7.70
C ILE A 16 13.30 -1.78 8.54
N HIS A 17 12.92 -1.00 9.54
CA HIS A 17 11.81 -1.29 10.44
C HIS A 17 10.88 -0.09 10.58
N PRO A 18 9.55 -0.32 10.56
CA PRO A 18 8.86 -1.57 10.18
C PRO A 18 9.02 -1.85 8.67
N SER A 19 8.74 -3.10 8.26
CA SER A 19 8.84 -3.52 6.84
C SER A 19 7.84 -2.81 5.92
N VAL A 20 6.72 -2.34 6.45
CA VAL A 20 5.73 -1.50 5.77
C VAL A 20 5.66 -0.18 6.50
N LEU A 21 5.99 0.89 5.82
CA LEU A 21 5.91 2.26 6.32
C LEU A 21 4.64 2.93 5.84
N VAL A 22 4.04 3.73 6.71
CA VAL A 22 2.86 4.56 6.41
C VAL A 22 3.24 6.02 6.58
N ALA A 23 2.69 6.89 5.76
CA ALA A 23 2.92 8.32 5.85
C ALA A 23 2.56 8.86 7.25
N GLY A 24 3.50 9.53 7.88
CA GLY A 24 3.40 10.02 9.27
C GLY A 24 4.07 9.15 10.31
N ASP A 25 4.46 7.91 9.99
CA ASP A 25 5.27 7.07 10.86
C ASP A 25 6.74 7.48 10.81
N THR A 26 7.57 6.86 11.64
CA THR A 26 9.01 7.01 11.58
C THR A 26 9.64 5.67 11.22
N GLY A 27 10.27 5.60 10.07
CA GLY A 27 11.09 4.46 9.69
C GLY A 27 12.42 4.48 10.42
N GLN A 28 12.93 3.32 10.81
CA GLN A 28 14.26 3.15 11.37
C GLN A 28 15.08 2.27 10.44
N VAL A 29 16.27 2.75 10.10
CA VAL A 29 17.28 2.02 9.35
C VAL A 29 18.35 1.59 10.32
N ASP A 30 18.55 0.28 10.45
CA ASP A 30 19.60 -0.33 11.25
C ASP A 30 20.68 -0.90 10.34
N ILE A 31 21.92 -0.59 10.65
CA ILE A 31 23.10 -1.04 9.91
C ILE A 31 23.97 -1.85 10.86
N GLN A 32 24.25 -3.06 10.50
CA GLN A 32 25.21 -3.91 11.20
C GLN A 32 26.49 -4.00 10.39
N LEU A 33 27.60 -3.74 11.03
CA LEU A 33 28.95 -3.82 10.47
C LEU A 33 29.69 -4.99 11.07
N ARG A 34 30.34 -5.79 10.25
CA ARG A 34 31.23 -6.86 10.69
C ARG A 34 32.60 -6.65 10.08
N HIS A 35 33.62 -6.61 10.94
CA HIS A 35 34.99 -6.52 10.47
C HIS A 35 35.58 -7.93 10.26
N SER A 36 35.82 -8.30 9.00
CA SER A 36 36.36 -9.62 8.60
C SER A 36 37.87 -9.63 8.34
N GLY A 37 38.54 -8.49 8.52
CA GLY A 37 39.99 -8.36 8.32
C GLY A 37 40.83 -8.84 9.50
N ARG A 38 42.12 -9.01 9.28
CA ARG A 38 43.10 -9.37 10.34
C ARG A 38 43.69 -8.19 11.07
N ILE A 39 43.60 -7.00 10.49
CA ILE A 39 44.12 -5.73 11.04
C ILE A 39 42.88 -4.86 11.31
N GLY A 40 42.81 -4.21 12.46
CA GLY A 40 41.69 -3.32 12.82
C GLY A 40 41.53 -2.17 11.82
N SER A 41 40.32 -1.65 11.73
CA SER A 41 40.05 -0.49 10.90
C SER A 41 40.52 0.80 11.59
N ILE A 42 40.74 1.84 10.81
CA ILE A 42 40.75 3.22 11.31
C ILE A 42 39.31 3.71 11.46
N PRO A 43 39.06 4.82 12.19
CA PRO A 43 37.73 5.44 12.20
C PRO A 43 37.29 5.84 10.79
N PHE A 44 36.00 5.74 10.51
CA PHE A 44 35.44 6.06 9.20
C PHE A 44 34.00 6.61 9.36
N VAL A 45 33.43 7.10 8.28
CA VAL A 45 32.05 7.57 8.23
C VAL A 45 31.27 6.67 7.26
N LEU A 46 30.11 6.21 7.67
CA LEU A 46 29.13 5.66 6.75
C LEU A 46 28.33 6.81 6.14
N GLU A 47 28.19 6.79 4.83
CA GLU A 47 27.32 7.68 4.08
C GLU A 47 26.23 6.84 3.41
N ASP A 48 24.98 7.09 3.76
CA ASP A 48 23.81 6.45 3.15
C ASP A 48 22.93 7.54 2.53
N PRO A 49 22.97 7.73 1.20
CA PRO A 49 22.08 8.65 0.51
C PRO A 49 20.62 8.23 0.70
N VAL A 50 19.77 9.19 1.00
CA VAL A 50 18.31 9.02 1.14
C VAL A 50 17.67 9.94 0.12
N VAL A 51 17.17 9.35 -0.97
CA VAL A 51 16.54 10.04 -2.09
C VAL A 51 15.04 9.83 -2.01
N ARG A 52 14.27 10.91 -2.09
CA ARG A 52 12.81 10.88 -2.01
C ARG A 52 12.19 11.47 -3.27
N THR A 53 11.11 10.87 -3.72
CA THR A 53 10.40 11.30 -4.94
C THR A 53 9.83 12.73 -4.84
N MET A 54 9.53 13.22 -3.63
CA MET A 54 8.83 14.51 -3.44
C MET A 54 9.45 15.43 -2.38
N THR A 55 10.68 15.18 -1.94
CA THR A 55 11.31 15.96 -0.85
C THR A 55 12.81 16.05 -1.07
N ASP A 56 13.46 16.95 -0.37
CA ASP A 56 14.89 17.14 -0.46
C ASP A 56 15.69 15.86 -0.14
N ASP A 57 16.64 15.57 -0.99
CA ASP A 57 17.60 14.51 -0.80
C ASP A 57 18.54 14.84 0.35
N HIS A 58 18.84 13.87 1.17
CA HIS A 58 19.85 14.03 2.20
C HIS A 58 20.74 12.80 2.30
N VAL A 59 21.91 12.97 2.92
CA VAL A 59 22.84 11.87 3.17
C VAL A 59 22.94 11.64 4.67
N ALA A 60 22.50 10.47 5.11
CA ALA A 60 22.74 10.05 6.50
C ALA A 60 24.24 9.79 6.70
N ARG A 61 24.85 10.47 7.65
CA ARG A 61 26.27 10.34 7.98
C ARG A 61 26.41 9.79 9.40
N LEU A 62 27.02 8.61 9.50
CA LEU A 62 27.17 7.90 10.76
C LEU A 62 28.67 7.71 11.04
N PRO A 63 29.23 8.40 12.04
CA PRO A 63 30.61 8.18 12.43
C PRO A 63 30.75 6.80 13.09
N VAL A 64 31.76 6.05 12.67
CA VAL A 64 32.09 4.73 13.21
C VAL A 64 33.49 4.76 13.76
N ALA A 65 33.64 4.38 15.03
CA ALA A 65 34.94 4.21 15.67
C ALA A 65 35.73 3.06 15.03
N ALA A 66 37.04 3.03 15.29
CA ALA A 66 37.89 1.95 14.83
C ALA A 66 37.34 0.57 15.27
N LEU A 67 37.19 -0.34 14.34
CA LEU A 67 36.70 -1.71 14.59
C LEU A 67 37.89 -2.66 14.77
N ARG A 68 37.82 -3.50 15.80
CA ARG A 68 38.79 -4.59 15.99
C ARG A 68 38.47 -5.77 15.07
N PRO A 69 39.46 -6.58 14.70
CA PRO A 69 39.23 -7.81 13.96
C PRO A 69 38.16 -8.71 14.59
N GLY A 70 37.24 -9.21 13.80
CA GLY A 70 36.17 -10.11 14.23
C GLY A 70 35.04 -9.45 15.03
N THR A 71 35.06 -8.12 15.26
CA THR A 71 33.98 -7.44 16.00
C THR A 71 32.82 -7.07 15.09
N THR A 72 31.65 -7.02 15.69
CA THR A 72 30.43 -6.48 15.08
C THR A 72 30.06 -5.17 15.77
N SER A 73 29.62 -4.19 14.99
CA SER A 73 29.13 -2.91 15.48
C SER A 73 27.78 -2.62 14.84
N SER A 74 26.87 -2.00 15.57
CA SER A 74 25.57 -1.58 15.06
C SER A 74 25.47 -0.06 15.07
N SER A 75 24.87 0.50 14.04
CA SER A 75 24.57 1.90 13.89
C SER A 75 23.23 2.04 13.20
N GLY A 76 22.58 3.20 13.29
CA GLY A 76 21.30 3.40 12.64
C GLY A 76 20.87 4.86 12.60
N TYR A 77 19.83 5.12 11.83
CA TYR A 77 19.24 6.45 11.70
C TYR A 77 17.74 6.35 11.44
N ARG A 78 17.04 7.46 11.65
CA ARG A 78 15.61 7.55 11.41
C ARG A 78 15.34 8.17 10.05
N VAL A 79 14.36 7.61 9.35
CA VAL A 79 13.84 8.15 8.09
C VAL A 79 12.45 8.70 8.38
N PRO A 80 12.25 10.02 8.38
CA PRO A 80 10.92 10.59 8.55
C PRO A 80 10.10 10.30 7.29
N THR A 81 8.90 9.75 7.46
CA THR A 81 7.97 9.40 6.37
C THR A 81 6.75 10.31 6.41
N THR A 82 6.97 11.62 6.31
CA THR A 82 5.90 12.63 6.40
C THR A 82 4.87 12.53 5.28
N THR A 83 5.33 12.12 4.09
CA THR A 83 4.51 11.97 2.89
C THR A 83 4.63 10.53 2.35
N ARG A 84 3.60 10.07 1.67
CA ARG A 84 3.66 8.82 0.90
C ARG A 84 4.67 8.93 -0.24
N GLY A 85 5.14 7.84 -0.73
CA GLY A 85 6.04 7.82 -1.88
C GLY A 85 7.07 6.70 -1.84
N ILE A 86 8.10 6.84 -2.65
CA ILE A 86 9.25 5.95 -2.67
C ILE A 86 10.44 6.67 -2.05
N ILE A 87 11.15 5.96 -1.20
CA ILE A 87 12.43 6.40 -0.64
C ILE A 87 13.48 5.40 -1.12
N ALA A 88 14.44 5.87 -1.91
CA ALA A 88 15.61 5.09 -2.27
C ALA A 88 16.73 5.34 -1.25
N LEU A 89 17.27 4.26 -0.70
CA LEU A 89 18.38 4.29 0.24
C LEU A 89 19.64 3.74 -0.43
N GLY A 90 20.74 4.45 -0.32
CA GLY A 90 22.03 3.97 -0.77
C GLY A 90 22.48 4.47 -2.14
N PRO A 91 23.57 3.90 -2.64
CA PRO A 91 24.35 2.82 -2.03
C PRO A 91 25.04 3.26 -0.71
N LEU A 92 24.99 2.37 0.30
CA LEU A 92 25.70 2.59 1.56
C LEU A 92 27.21 2.57 1.32
N ARG A 93 27.88 3.67 1.68
CA ARG A 93 29.29 3.87 1.41
C ARG A 93 30.08 4.01 2.72
N MET A 94 31.23 3.42 2.75
CA MET A 94 32.25 3.66 3.77
C MET A 94 33.21 4.73 3.23
N VAL A 95 33.37 5.79 3.99
CA VAL A 95 34.25 6.91 3.67
C VAL A 95 35.34 6.97 4.70
N VAL A 96 36.55 6.79 4.25
CA VAL A 96 37.80 6.90 5.05
C VAL A 96 38.52 8.15 4.61
N GLY A 97 38.72 9.07 5.53
CA GLY A 97 39.57 10.26 5.33
C GLY A 97 40.87 10.15 6.09
N ASP A 98 41.92 10.83 5.61
CA ASP A 98 43.14 11.04 6.36
C ASP A 98 42.97 12.19 7.37
N ALA A 99 43.88 12.25 8.35
CA ALA A 99 43.84 13.25 9.41
C ALA A 99 44.04 14.68 8.88
N LEU A 100 44.57 14.84 7.69
CA LEU A 100 44.87 16.14 7.05
C LEU A 100 43.76 16.56 6.05
N GLY A 101 42.79 15.66 5.78
CA GLY A 101 41.71 15.93 4.82
C GLY A 101 42.15 15.95 3.34
N ILE A 102 43.36 15.50 3.04
CA ILE A 102 43.96 15.55 1.70
C ILE A 102 43.53 14.32 0.87
N ALA A 103 43.34 13.16 1.51
CA ALA A 103 42.96 11.90 0.85
C ALA A 103 41.60 11.39 1.39
N ARG A 104 40.74 10.99 0.46
CA ARG A 104 39.45 10.38 0.78
C ARG A 104 39.31 9.07 -0.03
N SER A 105 39.05 7.98 0.64
CA SER A 105 38.72 6.71 0.01
C SER A 105 37.27 6.40 0.25
N VAL A 106 36.56 6.00 -0.80
CA VAL A 106 35.14 5.64 -0.76
C VAL A 106 34.97 4.22 -1.25
N SER A 107 34.29 3.39 -0.47
CA SER A 107 33.98 2.00 -0.81
C SER A 107 32.49 1.75 -0.61
N SER A 108 31.81 1.15 -1.59
CA SER A 108 30.42 0.73 -1.46
C SER A 108 30.35 -0.57 -0.65
N LEU A 109 29.46 -0.61 0.34
CA LEU A 109 29.24 -1.77 1.21
C LEU A 109 27.93 -2.50 0.92
N VAL A 110 26.84 -1.75 0.70
CA VAL A 110 25.49 -2.27 0.40
C VAL A 110 24.96 -1.52 -0.81
N GLY A 111 24.19 -2.19 -1.64
CA GLY A 111 23.53 -1.59 -2.80
C GLY A 111 22.40 -0.64 -2.44
N THR A 112 21.61 -0.29 -3.43
CA THR A 112 20.43 0.58 -3.26
C THR A 112 19.22 -0.29 -2.91
N ASP A 113 18.44 0.13 -1.91
CA ASP A 113 17.16 -0.46 -1.54
C ASP A 113 16.05 0.58 -1.70
N GLU A 114 14.86 0.13 -2.03
CA GLU A 114 13.68 0.98 -2.10
C GLU A 114 12.73 0.69 -0.92
N ILE A 115 12.23 1.75 -0.31
CA ILE A 115 11.19 1.71 0.71
C ILE A 115 9.94 2.33 0.12
N ILE A 116 8.82 1.63 0.24
CA ILE A 116 7.51 2.16 -0.14
C ILE A 116 6.84 2.69 1.13
N VAL A 117 6.52 3.97 1.10
CA VAL A 117 5.72 4.64 2.14
C VAL A 117 4.28 4.69 1.65
N ALA A 118 3.45 3.85 2.24
CA ALA A 118 2.03 3.78 1.92
C ALA A 118 1.29 5.06 2.36
N PRO A 119 0.20 5.44 1.70
CA PRO A 119 -0.66 6.49 2.18
C PRO A 119 -1.29 6.12 3.53
N ARG A 120 -1.66 7.13 4.33
CA ARG A 120 -2.42 6.91 5.57
C ARG A 120 -3.77 6.31 5.23
N THR A 121 -4.25 5.45 6.13
CA THR A 121 -5.61 4.92 6.07
C THR A 121 -6.37 5.37 7.31
N LEU A 122 -7.61 5.80 7.12
CA LEU A 122 -8.54 6.12 8.19
C LEU A 122 -9.42 4.90 8.44
N ALA A 123 -9.78 4.68 9.69
CA ALA A 123 -10.78 3.67 10.00
C ALA A 123 -12.14 4.17 9.48
N ILE A 124 -12.67 3.46 8.49
CA ILE A 124 -14.00 3.72 7.93
C ILE A 124 -14.86 2.51 8.30
N ASP A 125 -15.97 2.79 8.96
CA ASP A 125 -17.01 1.79 9.16
C ASP A 125 -17.87 1.76 7.91
N MET A 126 -17.74 0.66 7.15
CA MET A 126 -18.58 0.45 5.98
C MET A 126 -20.03 0.23 6.43
N PRO A 127 -20.99 0.93 5.81
CA PRO A 127 -22.39 0.71 6.15
C PRO A 127 -22.78 -0.76 5.90
N GLU A 128 -23.54 -1.33 6.82
CA GLU A 128 -24.10 -2.67 6.62
C GLU A 128 -24.96 -2.65 5.35
N LEU A 129 -24.50 -3.36 4.31
CA LEU A 129 -25.10 -3.39 2.96
C LEU A 129 -26.53 -3.97 2.92
N GLY A 130 -27.16 -4.18 4.01
CA GLY A 130 -28.55 -4.65 4.10
C GLY A 130 -29.50 -3.73 4.83
N ARG A 131 -28.99 -2.67 5.48
CA ARG A 131 -29.79 -1.81 6.39
C ARG A 131 -29.76 -0.34 5.97
N GLY A 132 -30.82 0.39 6.32
CA GLY A 132 -30.94 1.84 6.10
C GLY A 132 -31.25 2.24 4.65
N VAL A 133 -31.09 3.53 4.35
CA VAL A 133 -31.40 4.12 3.05
C VAL A 133 -30.58 3.53 1.91
N LEU A 134 -29.30 3.23 2.16
CA LEU A 134 -28.41 2.60 1.19
C LEU A 134 -28.87 1.18 0.88
N GLY A 135 -29.25 0.39 1.89
CA GLY A 135 -29.77 -0.96 1.68
C GLY A 135 -31.11 -0.97 0.94
N GLN A 136 -31.93 0.10 1.08
CA GLN A 136 -33.13 0.26 0.27
C GLN A 136 -32.79 0.61 -1.18
N ALA A 137 -31.87 1.53 -1.42
CA ALA A 137 -31.41 1.92 -2.75
C ALA A 137 -30.78 0.74 -3.49
N LEU A 138 -29.96 -0.06 -2.81
CA LEU A 138 -29.34 -1.25 -3.36
C LEU A 138 -30.38 -2.32 -3.73
N ARG A 139 -31.39 -2.54 -2.88
CA ARG A 139 -32.52 -3.43 -3.21
C ARG A 139 -33.34 -2.94 -4.40
N GLU A 140 -33.52 -1.63 -4.53
CA GLU A 140 -34.20 -1.02 -5.68
C GLU A 140 -33.41 -1.20 -6.98
N CYS A 141 -32.08 -0.95 -6.95
CA CYS A 141 -31.19 -1.24 -8.07
C CYS A 141 -31.20 -2.72 -8.45
N SER A 142 -31.13 -3.58 -7.47
CA SER A 142 -31.16 -5.03 -7.66
C SER A 142 -32.46 -5.52 -8.33
N ARG A 143 -33.60 -4.91 -8.01
CA ARG A 143 -34.87 -5.20 -8.69
C ARG A 143 -34.85 -4.82 -10.18
N ARG A 144 -34.04 -3.82 -10.57
CA ARG A 144 -33.88 -3.40 -11.97
C ARG A 144 -32.91 -4.29 -12.73
N LEU A 145 -31.95 -4.90 -12.07
CA LEU A 145 -30.93 -5.78 -12.66
C LEU A 145 -31.43 -7.21 -12.89
N GLY A 146 -32.61 -7.57 -12.39
CA GLY A 146 -33.20 -8.90 -12.56
C GLY A 146 -33.00 -9.82 -11.34
N PRO A 147 -33.53 -11.03 -11.34
CA PRO A 147 -33.39 -11.97 -10.25
C PRO A 147 -31.92 -12.43 -10.18
N GLY A 148 -31.29 -12.26 -9.00
CA GLY A 148 -29.97 -12.84 -8.69
C GLY A 148 -30.01 -14.38 -8.73
N ASP A 149 -28.89 -15.01 -8.45
CA ASP A 149 -28.81 -16.46 -8.38
C ASP A 149 -29.70 -17.02 -7.26
N PHE A 150 -30.40 -18.10 -7.57
CA PHE A 150 -31.26 -18.78 -6.62
C PHE A 150 -30.43 -19.37 -5.48
N HIS A 151 -30.61 -18.83 -4.27
CA HIS A 151 -29.88 -19.27 -3.08
C HIS A 151 -30.60 -20.41 -2.35
N GLY A 152 -31.90 -20.29 -2.21
CA GLY A 152 -32.67 -21.28 -1.46
C GLY A 152 -34.16 -20.95 -1.38
N LEU A 153 -34.83 -21.70 -0.51
CA LEU A 153 -36.22 -21.47 -0.12
C LEU A 153 -36.25 -21.18 1.38
N ARG A 154 -36.96 -20.13 1.79
CA ARG A 154 -37.28 -19.86 3.19
C ARG A 154 -38.77 -19.73 3.39
N GLU A 155 -39.22 -19.79 4.63
CA GLU A 155 -40.61 -19.55 4.99
C GLU A 155 -41.02 -18.09 4.70
N TYR A 156 -42.27 -17.93 4.28
CA TYR A 156 -42.87 -16.62 4.04
C TYR A 156 -42.98 -15.82 5.33
N ALA A 157 -42.54 -14.58 5.29
CA ALA A 157 -42.74 -13.62 6.36
C ALA A 157 -43.68 -12.49 5.92
N PRO A 158 -44.48 -11.90 6.84
CA PRO A 158 -45.30 -10.74 6.51
C PRO A 158 -44.47 -9.59 5.95
N GLY A 159 -44.81 -9.18 4.70
CA GLY A 159 -44.03 -8.15 3.96
C GLY A 159 -43.29 -8.69 2.74
N ASP A 160 -43.21 -9.99 2.55
CA ASP A 160 -42.63 -10.58 1.34
C ASP A 160 -43.55 -10.37 0.14
N GLU A 161 -42.96 -10.20 -1.05
CA GLU A 161 -43.73 -10.07 -2.29
C GLU A 161 -44.41 -11.42 -2.67
N PRO A 162 -45.70 -11.41 -2.96
CA PRO A 162 -46.40 -12.64 -3.40
C PRO A 162 -45.82 -13.28 -4.66
N ARG A 163 -45.11 -12.50 -5.50
CA ARG A 163 -44.44 -12.98 -6.72
C ARG A 163 -43.24 -13.87 -6.45
N SER A 164 -42.65 -13.74 -5.27
CA SER A 164 -41.47 -14.52 -4.84
C SER A 164 -41.88 -15.91 -4.28
N ILE A 165 -43.17 -16.19 -4.09
CA ILE A 165 -43.66 -17.46 -3.57
C ILE A 165 -43.35 -18.58 -4.56
N HIS A 166 -42.68 -19.62 -4.06
CA HIS A 166 -42.41 -20.84 -4.82
C HIS A 166 -43.55 -21.84 -4.66
N TRP A 167 -44.63 -21.66 -5.40
CA TRP A 167 -45.86 -22.43 -5.28
C TRP A 167 -45.68 -23.96 -5.28
N ARG A 168 -44.68 -24.46 -6.05
CA ARG A 168 -44.42 -25.90 -6.12
C ARG A 168 -43.78 -26.46 -4.85
N ALA A 169 -42.99 -25.66 -4.14
CA ALA A 169 -42.40 -26.04 -2.86
C ALA A 169 -43.45 -25.91 -1.75
N SER A 170 -44.20 -24.78 -1.73
CA SER A 170 -45.30 -24.55 -0.79
C SER A 170 -46.36 -25.63 -0.83
N ALA A 171 -46.65 -26.22 -2.01
CA ALA A 171 -47.58 -27.31 -2.16
C ALA A 171 -47.10 -28.64 -1.51
N ARG A 172 -45.84 -28.71 -1.08
CA ARG A 172 -45.22 -29.90 -0.44
C ARG A 172 -44.80 -29.64 0.99
N SER A 173 -45.02 -28.43 1.47
CA SER A 173 -44.74 -27.96 2.83
C SER A 173 -46.06 -27.48 3.42
N ASP A 174 -46.16 -27.46 4.75
CA ASP A 174 -47.32 -26.89 5.44
C ASP A 174 -47.28 -25.37 5.47
N ASP A 175 -46.12 -24.77 5.08
CA ASP A 175 -45.88 -23.33 5.07
C ASP A 175 -45.62 -22.78 3.66
N LEU A 176 -45.93 -21.50 3.47
CA LEU A 176 -45.63 -20.81 2.20
C LEU A 176 -44.12 -20.61 2.08
N MET A 177 -43.53 -21.12 1.01
CA MET A 177 -42.12 -21.01 0.73
C MET A 177 -41.82 -19.88 -0.28
N VAL A 178 -40.87 -19.03 0.05
CA VAL A 178 -40.41 -17.91 -0.78
C VAL A 178 -39.04 -18.21 -1.35
N LYS A 179 -38.86 -17.89 -2.62
CA LYS A 179 -37.52 -17.96 -3.26
C LYS A 179 -36.61 -16.88 -2.69
N GLU A 180 -35.53 -17.32 -2.15
CA GLU A 180 -34.44 -16.42 -1.71
C GLU A 180 -33.37 -16.36 -2.81
N TYR A 181 -33.06 -15.17 -3.23
CA TYR A 181 -32.04 -14.89 -4.23
C TYR A 181 -30.85 -14.22 -3.56
N THR A 182 -29.67 -14.73 -3.79
CA THR A 182 -28.43 -14.07 -3.40
C THR A 182 -28.05 -13.08 -4.49
N ILE A 183 -27.93 -11.84 -4.14
CA ILE A 183 -27.41 -10.82 -5.04
C ILE A 183 -25.91 -10.78 -4.80
N GLU A 184 -25.15 -11.49 -5.63
CA GLU A 184 -23.69 -11.51 -5.53
C GLU A 184 -23.07 -10.10 -5.56
N GLY A 185 -23.71 -9.16 -6.24
CA GLY A 185 -23.29 -7.75 -6.29
C GLY A 185 -23.30 -7.02 -4.95
N LEU A 186 -24.07 -7.47 -3.95
CA LEU A 186 -24.11 -6.84 -2.63
C LEU A 186 -22.85 -7.08 -1.77
N HIS A 187 -22.00 -8.01 -2.17
CA HIS A 187 -20.75 -8.31 -1.47
C HIS A 187 -19.53 -7.78 -2.21
N GLN A 188 -19.72 -6.90 -3.18
CA GLN A 188 -18.65 -6.31 -3.96
C GLN A 188 -18.54 -4.81 -3.69
N CYS A 189 -17.30 -4.32 -3.66
CA CYS A 189 -16.96 -2.90 -3.56
C CYS A 189 -15.91 -2.57 -4.61
N THR A 190 -16.26 -1.71 -5.57
CA THR A 190 -15.30 -1.19 -6.53
C THR A 190 -14.96 0.26 -6.17
N VAL A 191 -13.70 0.51 -5.88
CA VAL A 191 -13.17 1.85 -5.65
C VAL A 191 -12.52 2.33 -6.94
N VAL A 192 -13.05 3.40 -7.51
CA VAL A 192 -12.52 4.02 -8.73
C VAL A 192 -11.82 5.32 -8.35
N PHE A 193 -10.54 5.47 -8.71
CA PHE A 193 -9.75 6.65 -8.44
C PHE A 193 -9.39 7.38 -9.72
N ASP A 194 -9.84 8.63 -9.82
CA ASP A 194 -9.45 9.53 -10.91
C ASP A 194 -8.20 10.32 -10.52
N ALA A 195 -7.09 10.06 -11.20
CA ALA A 195 -5.83 10.74 -10.99
C ALA A 195 -5.65 11.97 -11.89
N SER A 196 -6.67 12.35 -12.68
CA SER A 196 -6.55 13.50 -13.58
C SER A 196 -6.44 14.83 -12.82
N PRO A 197 -5.62 15.78 -13.29
CA PRO A 197 -5.47 17.09 -12.67
C PRO A 197 -6.80 17.84 -12.54
N GLY A 198 -7.73 17.62 -13.48
CA GLY A 198 -9.05 18.24 -13.48
C GLY A 198 -10.02 17.70 -12.42
N ALA A 199 -9.77 16.51 -11.90
CA ALA A 199 -10.60 15.91 -10.85
C ALA A 199 -10.32 16.48 -9.45
N HIS A 200 -9.19 17.16 -9.26
CA HIS A 200 -8.74 17.66 -7.96
C HIS A 200 -8.46 19.16 -8.01
N ALA A 201 -9.06 19.92 -7.11
CA ALA A 201 -8.89 21.38 -7.05
C ALA A 201 -7.46 21.81 -6.65
N SER A 202 -6.70 20.94 -6.01
CA SER A 202 -5.33 21.20 -5.56
C SER A 202 -4.58 19.89 -5.28
N THR A 203 -3.24 19.99 -5.15
CA THR A 203 -2.41 18.86 -4.69
C THR A 203 -2.86 18.32 -3.34
N VAL A 204 -3.32 19.18 -2.43
CA VAL A 204 -3.85 18.75 -1.12
C VAL A 204 -5.11 17.89 -1.31
N ASN A 205 -6.01 18.28 -2.21
CA ASN A 205 -7.21 17.51 -2.49
C ASN A 205 -6.88 16.17 -3.16
N PHE A 206 -5.85 16.14 -4.00
CA PHE A 206 -5.35 14.90 -4.57
C PHE A 206 -4.87 13.94 -3.47
N GLU A 207 -4.06 14.42 -2.51
CA GLU A 207 -3.58 13.62 -1.38
C GLU A 207 -4.73 13.15 -0.47
N HIS A 208 -5.77 13.98 -0.28
CA HIS A 208 -6.98 13.56 0.42
C HIS A 208 -7.72 12.46 -0.35
N GLY A 209 -7.82 12.58 -1.68
CA GLY A 209 -8.40 11.56 -2.55
C GLY A 209 -7.64 10.23 -2.46
N VAL A 210 -6.32 10.25 -2.46
CA VAL A 210 -5.47 9.07 -2.28
C VAL A 210 -5.72 8.42 -0.91
N THR A 211 -5.80 9.23 0.15
CA THR A 211 -6.10 8.76 1.51
C THR A 211 -7.49 8.14 1.60
N ALA A 212 -8.48 8.76 0.95
CA ALA A 212 -9.85 8.26 0.90
C ALA A 212 -9.93 6.91 0.16
N ALA A 213 -9.30 6.82 -1.02
CA ALA A 213 -9.27 5.58 -1.80
C ALA A 213 -8.61 4.43 -1.03
N ALA A 214 -7.45 4.69 -0.39
CA ALA A 214 -6.78 3.71 0.46
C ALA A 214 -7.67 3.24 1.63
N SER A 215 -8.37 4.18 2.26
CA SER A 215 -9.24 3.93 3.41
C SER A 215 -10.48 3.12 3.01
N LEU A 216 -11.08 3.44 1.86
CA LEU A 216 -12.24 2.72 1.32
C LEU A 216 -11.89 1.27 0.98
N VAL A 217 -10.78 1.03 0.26
CA VAL A 217 -10.33 -0.32 -0.08
C VAL A 217 -10.04 -1.13 1.19
N HIS A 218 -9.38 -0.54 2.17
CA HIS A 218 -9.08 -1.19 3.44
C HIS A 218 -10.36 -1.45 4.26
N GLY A 219 -11.29 -0.49 4.32
CA GLY A 219 -12.57 -0.62 5.01
C GLY A 219 -13.46 -1.70 4.38
N ALA A 220 -13.55 -1.73 3.04
CA ALA A 220 -14.31 -2.73 2.30
C ALA A 220 -13.80 -4.16 2.57
N MET A 221 -12.48 -4.35 2.51
CA MET A 221 -11.87 -5.65 2.82
C MET A 221 -12.15 -6.07 4.27
N ARG A 222 -12.05 -5.16 5.24
CA ARG A 222 -12.38 -5.43 6.65
C ARG A 222 -13.85 -5.78 6.86
N ALA A 223 -14.73 -5.23 6.04
CA ALA A 223 -16.16 -5.56 6.04
C ALA A 223 -16.47 -6.89 5.33
N GLY A 224 -15.47 -7.60 4.83
CA GLY A 224 -15.63 -8.88 4.12
C GLY A 224 -16.15 -8.73 2.69
N LEU A 225 -16.04 -7.54 2.08
CA LEU A 225 -16.46 -7.31 0.71
C LEU A 225 -15.39 -7.76 -0.28
N THR A 226 -15.83 -8.37 -1.38
CA THR A 226 -14.97 -8.59 -2.55
C THR A 226 -14.59 -7.22 -3.12
N THR A 227 -13.34 -6.83 -2.96
CA THR A 227 -12.90 -5.47 -3.23
C THR A 227 -12.11 -5.42 -4.55
N ARG A 228 -12.41 -4.39 -5.34
CA ARG A 228 -11.71 -4.05 -6.58
C ARG A 228 -11.25 -2.60 -6.52
N PHE A 229 -10.05 -2.34 -7.00
CA PHE A 229 -9.51 -0.99 -7.15
C PHE A 229 -9.16 -0.72 -8.60
N VAL A 230 -9.65 0.39 -9.13
CA VAL A 230 -9.49 0.77 -10.55
C VAL A 230 -9.01 2.22 -10.63
N THR A 231 -8.14 2.52 -11.61
CA THR A 231 -7.77 3.89 -11.96
C THR A 231 -8.07 4.20 -13.41
N ALA A 232 -8.28 5.46 -13.74
CA ALA A 232 -8.42 5.92 -15.13
C ALA A 232 -7.21 5.57 -16.01
N GLY A 233 -6.03 5.40 -15.43
CA GLY A 233 -4.81 4.97 -16.10
C GLY A 233 -4.73 3.47 -16.43
N GLY A 234 -5.82 2.72 -16.27
CA GLY A 234 -5.91 1.31 -16.66
C GLY A 234 -5.41 0.32 -15.59
N ILE A 235 -5.15 0.76 -14.36
CA ILE A 235 -4.84 -0.15 -13.27
C ILE A 235 -6.15 -0.79 -12.78
N ASP A 236 -6.21 -2.11 -12.72
CA ASP A 236 -7.33 -2.90 -12.21
C ASP A 236 -6.78 -3.97 -11.26
N LEU A 237 -7.06 -3.81 -9.98
CA LEU A 237 -6.57 -4.70 -8.92
C LEU A 237 -7.73 -5.43 -8.28
N ARG A 238 -7.59 -6.76 -8.15
CA ARG A 238 -8.57 -7.67 -7.56
C ARG A 238 -7.87 -8.77 -6.76
N GLY A 239 -8.64 -9.51 -5.97
CA GLY A 239 -8.16 -10.70 -5.27
C GLY A 239 -7.66 -10.43 -3.85
N PRO A 240 -7.05 -11.44 -3.21
CA PRO A 240 -6.73 -11.41 -1.78
C PRO A 240 -5.72 -10.32 -1.39
N ASP A 241 -4.82 -9.96 -2.31
CA ASP A 241 -3.76 -8.96 -2.06
C ASP A 241 -4.15 -7.55 -2.53
N VAL A 242 -5.45 -7.31 -2.83
CA VAL A 242 -5.92 -6.03 -3.37
C VAL A 242 -5.51 -4.84 -2.49
N VAL A 243 -5.61 -4.96 -1.17
CA VAL A 243 -5.21 -3.89 -0.23
C VAL A 243 -3.73 -3.57 -0.37
N ALA A 244 -2.87 -4.59 -0.26
CA ALA A 244 -1.42 -4.40 -0.32
C ALA A 244 -0.97 -3.82 -1.67
N ASN A 245 -1.56 -4.31 -2.76
CA ASN A 245 -1.24 -3.83 -4.10
C ASN A 245 -1.79 -2.41 -4.33
N THR A 246 -3.00 -2.10 -3.85
CA THR A 246 -3.56 -0.74 -3.91
C THR A 246 -2.68 0.25 -3.14
N LEU A 247 -2.24 -0.08 -1.93
CA LEU A 247 -1.35 0.78 -1.15
C LEU A 247 -0.02 1.03 -1.87
N ARG A 248 0.54 0.02 -2.54
CA ARG A 248 1.76 0.17 -3.37
C ARG A 248 1.55 1.08 -4.58
N VAL A 249 0.42 0.92 -5.26
CA VAL A 249 0.04 1.77 -6.40
C VAL A 249 -0.18 3.20 -5.92
N LEU A 250 -1.00 3.39 -4.89
CA LEU A 250 -1.30 4.70 -4.35
C LEU A 250 -0.06 5.40 -3.75
N ALA A 251 0.95 4.65 -3.27
CA ALA A 251 2.22 5.24 -2.88
C ALA A 251 2.98 5.89 -4.05
N ARG A 252 2.79 5.39 -5.27
CA ARG A 252 3.50 5.84 -6.47
C ARG A 252 2.67 6.73 -7.38
N ILE A 253 1.35 6.77 -7.17
CA ILE A 253 0.45 7.47 -8.09
C ILE A 253 0.67 8.98 -8.04
N GLU A 254 0.81 9.57 -9.19
CA GLU A 254 0.93 11.00 -9.42
C GLU A 254 -0.23 11.48 -10.30
N PRO A 255 -0.57 12.76 -10.31
CA PRO A 255 -1.54 13.31 -11.23
C PRO A 255 -1.17 12.95 -12.68
N SER A 256 -2.12 12.43 -13.46
CA SER A 256 -1.91 11.98 -14.82
C SER A 256 -3.02 12.49 -15.75
N GLU A 257 -2.70 12.63 -17.03
CA GLU A 257 -3.66 13.08 -18.06
C GLU A 257 -4.84 12.10 -18.28
N ALA A 258 -4.73 10.87 -17.80
CA ALA A 258 -5.80 9.87 -17.93
C ALA A 258 -6.98 10.25 -17.02
N SER A 259 -8.15 10.48 -17.63
CA SER A 259 -9.38 10.85 -16.93
C SER A 259 -10.43 9.74 -17.04
N LEU A 260 -11.30 9.63 -16.05
CA LEU A 260 -12.48 8.76 -16.06
C LEU A 260 -13.46 9.09 -17.18
N ALA A 261 -13.43 10.31 -17.74
CA ALA A 261 -14.24 10.68 -18.87
C ALA A 261 -13.93 9.86 -20.16
N SER A 262 -12.75 9.23 -20.22
CA SER A 262 -12.36 8.29 -21.27
C SER A 262 -12.63 6.83 -20.92
N PHE A 263 -13.26 6.56 -19.79
CA PHE A 263 -13.56 5.20 -19.31
C PHE A 263 -14.77 4.66 -20.08
N ASP A 264 -14.57 3.62 -20.88
CA ASP A 264 -15.65 2.92 -21.55
C ASP A 264 -16.47 2.11 -20.50
N GLY A 265 -17.79 2.28 -20.50
CA GLY A 265 -18.68 1.75 -19.46
C GLY A 265 -18.64 0.23 -19.28
N ASP A 266 -18.09 -0.52 -20.26
CA ASP A 266 -17.91 -1.98 -20.17
C ASP A 266 -16.86 -2.43 -19.12
N MET A 267 -16.02 -1.54 -18.64
CA MET A 267 -15.05 -1.85 -17.56
C MET A 267 -15.69 -1.81 -16.16
N VAL A 268 -16.95 -1.45 -16.08
CA VAL A 268 -17.66 -1.20 -14.81
C VAL A 268 -18.80 -2.21 -14.59
N ASP A 269 -18.66 -3.42 -15.10
CA ASP A 269 -19.53 -4.52 -14.68
C ASP A 269 -19.37 -4.72 -13.16
N GLY A 270 -20.37 -4.27 -12.42
CA GLY A 270 -20.42 -4.36 -10.95
C GLY A 270 -20.26 -3.05 -10.18
N LEU A 271 -20.45 -1.88 -10.81
CA LEU A 271 -20.59 -0.62 -10.07
C LEU A 271 -21.94 -0.55 -9.39
N VAL A 272 -21.93 -0.66 -8.08
CA VAL A 272 -22.99 -0.19 -7.21
C VAL A 272 -22.41 0.84 -6.25
#